data_d41b9c5d99c585c25fcde64fb5306f80
#
_entry.id   d41b9c5d99c585c25fcde64fb5306f80
#
_cell.length_a   1.000
_cell.length_b   1.000
_cell.length_c   1.000
_cell.angle_alpha   90.00
_cell.angle_beta   90.00
_cell.angle_gamma   90.00
#
_symmetry.space_group_name_H-M   'P 1'
#
loop_
_entity.id
_entity.type
_entity.pdbx_description
1 polymer ?
#
loop_
_entity_poly.entity_id
_entity_poly.type
_entity_poly.pdbx_seq_one_letter_code
_entity_poly.pdbx_strand_id
1 'polypeptide(L)'
;MLVEGPQAVRELVAHRSEHVRDVYVLDSALGTRGPLAEIADSALDKGLFVHPMTAEVAHAMSPDCQGIVAVAQTSAIETVLAQGRPLLVAILSQVRDPGNAGAAIRVADAAGAHAVVLAGDSVDPTNPKVVRATTGSLFHLPVIRAASLADAVALVRATGMVVLASDVSGTSELGREGAPDLQRPTAWVFGNEAWGLSGEELALADSVVRIPIFGAAESLNLGTAAAVCLYASAWALRPDS
;
A
#
# COMPACT_ATOMS: atom_id res chain seq x y z
N MET A 1 6.67 6.39 -14.68
CA MET A 1 7.30 5.41 -13.76
C MET A 1 7.46 4.06 -14.45
N LEU A 2 8.40 3.25 -13.99
CA LEU A 2 8.58 1.89 -14.45
C LEU A 2 7.80 0.94 -13.53
N VAL A 3 7.03 0.03 -14.13
CA VAL A 3 6.28 -1.03 -13.42
C VAL A 3 6.79 -2.36 -13.95
N GLU A 4 7.36 -3.17 -13.07
CA GLU A 4 8.07 -4.40 -13.43
C GLU A 4 7.44 -5.65 -12.80
N GLY A 5 7.50 -6.73 -13.55
CA GLY A 5 7.01 -8.04 -13.15
C GLY A 5 5.54 -8.30 -13.47
N PRO A 6 5.19 -9.59 -13.67
CA PRO A 6 3.88 -9.98 -14.21
C PRO A 6 2.71 -9.50 -13.38
N GLN A 7 2.81 -9.61 -12.05
CA GLN A 7 1.69 -9.25 -11.17
C GLN A 7 1.40 -7.74 -11.21
N ALA A 8 2.45 -6.91 -11.04
CA ALA A 8 2.26 -5.46 -11.02
C ALA A 8 1.77 -4.92 -12.37
N VAL A 9 2.32 -5.45 -13.49
CA VAL A 9 1.88 -5.05 -14.84
C VAL A 9 0.44 -5.50 -15.10
N ARG A 10 0.04 -6.71 -14.67
CA ARG A 10 -1.34 -7.18 -14.79
C ARG A 10 -2.31 -6.23 -14.11
N GLU A 11 -2.05 -5.88 -12.83
CA GLU A 11 -2.94 -5.01 -12.06
C GLU A 11 -2.97 -3.58 -12.63
N LEU A 12 -1.83 -3.05 -13.07
CA LEU A 12 -1.77 -1.77 -13.77
C LEU A 12 -2.65 -1.77 -15.04
N VAL A 13 -2.49 -2.78 -15.90
CA VAL A 13 -3.27 -2.92 -17.13
C VAL A 13 -4.76 -3.13 -16.82
N ALA A 14 -5.08 -3.89 -15.78
CA ALA A 14 -6.47 -4.13 -15.39
C ALA A 14 -7.18 -2.88 -14.90
N HIS A 15 -6.55 -2.10 -14.02
CA HIS A 15 -7.18 -1.05 -13.23
C HIS A 15 -6.84 0.38 -13.64
N ARG A 16 -5.71 0.61 -14.35
CA ARG A 16 -5.19 1.94 -14.70
C ARG A 16 -4.64 2.00 -16.13
N SER A 17 -5.26 1.27 -17.06
CA SER A 17 -4.79 1.18 -18.45
C SER A 17 -4.64 2.54 -19.13
N GLU A 18 -5.48 3.51 -18.79
CA GLU A 18 -5.47 4.88 -19.33
C GLU A 18 -4.17 5.64 -19.01
N HIS A 19 -3.42 5.19 -18.03
CA HIS A 19 -2.13 5.77 -17.64
C HIS A 19 -0.93 4.99 -18.19
N VAL A 20 -1.16 3.84 -18.84
CA VAL A 20 -0.08 3.05 -19.46
C VAL A 20 0.31 3.68 -20.79
N ARG A 21 1.61 3.86 -21.00
CA ARG A 21 2.16 4.32 -22.28
C ARG A 21 2.57 3.15 -23.17
N ASP A 22 3.40 2.26 -22.62
CA ASP A 22 3.98 1.15 -23.35
C ASP A 22 4.08 -0.07 -22.44
N VAL A 23 3.90 -1.26 -23.01
CA VAL A 23 4.17 -2.55 -22.37
C VAL A 23 5.24 -3.26 -23.18
N TYR A 24 6.30 -3.70 -22.52
CA TYR A 24 7.40 -4.47 -23.10
C TYR A 24 7.34 -5.88 -22.56
N VAL A 25 7.37 -6.87 -23.45
CA VAL A 25 7.28 -8.28 -23.08
C VAL A 25 8.32 -9.09 -23.87
N LEU A 26 8.87 -10.14 -23.24
CA LEU A 26 9.80 -11.04 -23.92
C LEU A 26 9.19 -11.56 -25.22
N ASP A 27 9.92 -11.45 -26.33
CA ASP A 27 9.51 -11.94 -27.65
C ASP A 27 9.12 -13.43 -27.59
N SER A 28 9.87 -14.23 -26.86
CA SER A 28 9.60 -15.66 -26.65
C SER A 28 8.28 -15.96 -25.93
N ALA A 29 7.65 -14.99 -25.29
CA ALA A 29 6.37 -15.15 -24.61
C ALA A 29 5.18 -14.83 -25.52
N LEU A 30 5.38 -14.00 -26.54
CA LEU A 30 4.32 -13.62 -27.50
C LEU A 30 3.86 -14.82 -28.33
N GLY A 31 2.53 -14.93 -28.51
CA GLY A 31 1.93 -16.04 -29.27
C GLY A 31 2.01 -17.41 -28.58
N THR A 32 2.47 -17.46 -27.32
CA THR A 32 2.49 -18.68 -26.51
C THR A 32 1.29 -18.73 -25.56
N ARG A 33 1.20 -19.79 -24.74
CA ARG A 33 0.25 -19.83 -23.61
C ARG A 33 1.01 -19.58 -22.32
N GLY A 34 0.55 -18.61 -21.53
CA GLY A 34 1.15 -18.34 -20.22
C GLY A 34 0.88 -16.93 -19.71
N PRO A 35 1.26 -16.64 -18.47
CA PRO A 35 0.90 -15.39 -17.80
C PRO A 35 1.36 -14.12 -18.53
N LEU A 36 2.53 -14.15 -19.17
CA LEU A 36 3.06 -12.99 -19.92
C LEU A 36 2.25 -12.73 -21.20
N ALA A 37 1.90 -13.80 -21.94
CA ALA A 37 1.06 -13.69 -23.13
C ALA A 37 -0.34 -13.16 -22.77
N GLU A 38 -0.96 -13.68 -21.71
CA GLU A 38 -2.27 -13.23 -21.24
C GLU A 38 -2.28 -11.74 -20.87
N ILE A 39 -1.21 -11.23 -20.25
CA ILE A 39 -1.08 -9.81 -19.93
C ILE A 39 -0.89 -8.99 -21.22
N ALA A 40 -0.07 -9.47 -22.14
CA ALA A 40 0.14 -8.83 -23.43
C ALA A 40 -1.16 -8.75 -24.27
N ASP A 41 -1.90 -9.84 -24.33
CA ASP A 41 -3.21 -9.90 -25.00
C ASP A 41 -4.21 -8.93 -24.35
N SER A 42 -4.30 -8.93 -23.02
CA SER A 42 -5.16 -7.99 -22.29
C SER A 42 -4.77 -6.51 -22.53
N ALA A 43 -3.47 -6.23 -22.69
CA ALA A 43 -3.00 -4.89 -23.02
C ALA A 43 -3.39 -4.51 -24.45
N LEU A 44 -3.24 -5.42 -25.41
CA LEU A 44 -3.66 -5.22 -26.82
C LEU A 44 -5.16 -5.01 -26.93
N ASP A 45 -5.98 -5.80 -26.23
CA ASP A 45 -7.43 -5.66 -26.20
C ASP A 45 -7.90 -4.29 -25.68
N LYS A 46 -7.09 -3.66 -24.82
CA LYS A 46 -7.31 -2.29 -24.32
C LYS A 46 -6.69 -1.20 -25.22
N GLY A 47 -6.13 -1.58 -26.37
CA GLY A 47 -5.53 -0.66 -27.33
C GLY A 47 -4.17 -0.09 -26.91
N LEU A 48 -3.47 -0.75 -25.98
CA LEU A 48 -2.15 -0.33 -25.52
C LEU A 48 -1.06 -0.78 -26.49
N PHE A 49 0.04 -0.04 -26.52
CA PHE A 49 1.22 -0.42 -27.31
C PHE A 49 2.01 -1.53 -26.60
N VAL A 50 2.09 -2.69 -27.26
CA VAL A 50 2.86 -3.84 -26.76
C VAL A 50 4.06 -4.06 -27.68
N HIS A 51 5.26 -4.06 -27.10
CA HIS A 51 6.52 -4.17 -27.81
C HIS A 51 7.23 -5.48 -27.42
N PRO A 52 7.67 -6.27 -28.41
CA PRO A 52 8.57 -7.38 -28.13
C PRO A 52 9.93 -6.86 -27.66
N MET A 53 10.55 -7.56 -26.71
CA MET A 53 11.91 -7.27 -26.27
C MET A 53 12.74 -8.54 -26.13
N THR A 54 14.05 -8.42 -26.34
CA THR A 54 15.01 -9.52 -26.10
C THR A 54 15.29 -9.62 -24.59
N ALA A 55 15.86 -10.75 -24.15
CA ALA A 55 16.26 -10.95 -22.77
C ALA A 55 17.32 -9.92 -22.31
N GLU A 56 18.19 -9.47 -23.22
CA GLU A 56 19.20 -8.43 -22.95
C GLU A 56 18.54 -7.07 -22.67
N VAL A 57 17.56 -6.68 -23.48
CA VAL A 57 16.79 -5.45 -23.28
C VAL A 57 15.99 -5.53 -21.98
N ALA A 58 15.34 -6.66 -21.71
CA ALA A 58 14.61 -6.88 -20.47
C ALA A 58 15.51 -6.67 -19.24
N HIS A 59 16.70 -7.29 -19.25
CA HIS A 59 17.67 -7.14 -18.17
C HIS A 59 18.20 -5.70 -18.03
N ALA A 60 18.41 -5.01 -19.17
CA ALA A 60 18.85 -3.62 -19.17
C ALA A 60 17.78 -2.66 -18.64
N MET A 61 16.49 -2.92 -18.90
CA MET A 61 15.37 -2.14 -18.37
C MET A 61 15.19 -2.37 -16.86
N SER A 62 15.18 -3.62 -16.45
CA SER A 62 15.13 -4.05 -15.05
C SER A 62 15.60 -5.50 -14.91
N PRO A 63 16.62 -5.77 -14.08
CA PRO A 63 17.06 -7.13 -13.80
C PRO A 63 15.96 -8.02 -13.18
N ASP A 64 15.00 -7.39 -12.51
CA ASP A 64 13.94 -8.06 -11.74
C ASP A 64 12.60 -8.13 -12.49
N CYS A 65 12.54 -7.75 -13.77
CA CYS A 65 11.29 -7.60 -14.53
C CYS A 65 10.54 -8.91 -14.84
N GLN A 66 11.17 -10.06 -14.66
CA GLN A 66 10.58 -11.37 -14.95
C GLN A 66 9.96 -11.48 -16.35
N GLY A 67 10.54 -10.76 -17.31
CA GLY A 67 10.15 -10.82 -18.72
C GLY A 67 9.03 -9.86 -19.14
N ILE A 68 8.56 -8.98 -18.27
CA ILE A 68 7.58 -7.95 -18.63
C ILE A 68 7.80 -6.66 -17.83
N VAL A 69 7.66 -5.54 -18.53
CA VAL A 69 7.78 -4.19 -17.98
C VAL A 69 6.73 -3.30 -18.62
N ALA A 70 6.10 -2.43 -17.84
CA ALA A 70 5.27 -1.36 -18.37
C ALA A 70 5.85 0.02 -18.02
N VAL A 71 5.71 0.97 -18.93
CA VAL A 71 5.97 2.38 -18.71
C VAL A 71 4.64 3.08 -18.50
N ALA A 72 4.47 3.68 -17.31
CA ALA A 72 3.23 4.36 -16.95
C ALA A 72 3.49 5.80 -16.50
N GLN A 73 2.47 6.63 -16.60
CA GLN A 73 2.44 7.95 -15.97
C GLN A 73 2.39 7.78 -14.45
N THR A 74 2.94 8.73 -13.71
CA THR A 74 2.86 8.70 -12.23
C THR A 74 1.45 8.90 -11.70
N SER A 75 0.58 9.51 -12.50
CA SER A 75 -0.87 9.63 -12.23
C SER A 75 -1.63 8.30 -12.23
N ALA A 76 -0.98 7.16 -12.58
CA ALA A 76 -1.53 5.84 -12.33
C ALA A 76 -1.70 5.54 -10.83
N ILE A 77 -0.91 6.20 -9.98
CA ILE A 77 -1.09 6.17 -8.52
C ILE A 77 -2.08 7.27 -8.16
N GLU A 78 -3.24 6.89 -7.68
CA GLU A 78 -4.23 7.84 -7.19
C GLU A 78 -3.72 8.47 -5.88
N THR A 79 -3.73 9.81 -5.81
CA THR A 79 -3.17 10.57 -4.68
C THR A 79 -4.23 11.39 -3.94
N VAL A 80 -5.50 11.21 -4.27
CA VAL A 80 -6.61 11.94 -3.66
C VAL A 80 -7.53 10.95 -2.97
N LEU A 81 -7.88 11.24 -1.73
CA LEU A 81 -8.88 10.46 -1.01
C LEU A 81 -10.22 10.54 -1.75
N ALA A 82 -10.81 9.39 -2.08
CA ALA A 82 -12.08 9.33 -2.78
C ALA A 82 -13.15 10.14 -2.03
N GLN A 83 -14.05 10.79 -2.77
CA GLN A 83 -15.18 11.49 -2.17
C GLN A 83 -16.07 10.50 -1.42
N GLY A 84 -16.40 10.83 -0.17
CA GLY A 84 -17.20 9.97 0.71
C GLY A 84 -16.69 9.99 2.15
N ARG A 85 -17.22 9.10 2.96
CA ARG A 85 -16.73 8.88 4.32
C ARG A 85 -15.83 7.64 4.31
N PRO A 86 -14.50 7.78 4.34
CA PRO A 86 -13.62 6.63 4.47
C PRO A 86 -13.87 5.96 5.82
N LEU A 87 -13.87 4.63 5.84
CA LEU A 87 -14.08 3.85 7.06
C LEU A 87 -12.76 3.36 7.66
N LEU A 88 -11.76 3.15 6.82
CA LEU A 88 -10.46 2.62 7.25
C LEU A 88 -9.35 3.24 6.41
N VAL A 89 -8.32 3.78 7.08
CA VAL A 89 -7.13 4.38 6.45
C VAL A 89 -5.89 3.92 7.22
N ALA A 90 -4.79 3.66 6.51
CA ALA A 90 -3.47 3.46 7.11
C ALA A 90 -2.61 4.71 6.92
N ILE A 91 -1.95 5.17 7.96
CA ILE A 91 -0.98 6.27 7.93
C ILE A 91 0.38 5.68 8.31
N LEU A 92 1.35 5.80 7.43
CA LEU A 92 2.73 5.33 7.62
C LEU A 92 3.61 6.55 7.88
N SER A 93 4.07 6.73 9.13
CA SER A 93 4.92 7.87 9.50
C SER A 93 6.39 7.51 9.34
N GLN A 94 7.09 8.24 8.47
CA GLN A 94 8.54 8.15 8.23
C GLN A 94 9.01 6.72 7.87
N VAL A 95 8.18 5.94 7.19
CA VAL A 95 8.52 4.57 6.75
C VAL A 95 9.44 4.64 5.54
N ARG A 96 10.71 4.25 5.72
CA ARG A 96 11.77 4.39 4.72
C ARG A 96 12.07 3.10 3.97
N ASP A 97 11.79 1.94 4.57
CA ASP A 97 12.00 0.65 3.91
C ASP A 97 10.93 0.39 2.84
N PRO A 98 11.33 0.22 1.55
CA PRO A 98 10.37 -0.02 0.47
C PRO A 98 9.56 -1.30 0.62
N GLY A 99 10.15 -2.34 1.24
CA GLY A 99 9.49 -3.62 1.48
C GLY A 99 8.38 -3.49 2.51
N ASN A 100 8.65 -2.79 3.62
CA ASN A 100 7.66 -2.54 4.67
C ASN A 100 6.53 -1.62 4.18
N ALA A 101 6.86 -0.55 3.45
CA ALA A 101 5.85 0.32 2.84
C ALA A 101 4.96 -0.46 1.87
N GLY A 102 5.56 -1.25 0.99
CA GLY A 102 4.82 -2.09 0.03
C GLY A 102 3.96 -3.15 0.71
N ALA A 103 4.47 -3.83 1.76
CA ALA A 103 3.71 -4.78 2.54
C ALA A 103 2.51 -4.13 3.23
N ALA A 104 2.69 -2.94 3.83
CA ALA A 104 1.61 -2.21 4.49
C ALA A 104 0.53 -1.75 3.48
N ILE A 105 0.92 -1.26 2.29
CA ILE A 105 -0.03 -0.91 1.22
C ILE A 105 -0.82 -2.15 0.78
N ARG A 106 -0.15 -3.28 0.59
CA ARG A 106 -0.81 -4.55 0.21
C ARG A 106 -1.78 -5.03 1.27
N VAL A 107 -1.42 -4.92 2.54
CA VAL A 107 -2.30 -5.28 3.66
C VAL A 107 -3.49 -4.32 3.74
N ALA A 108 -3.29 -3.02 3.53
CA ALA A 108 -4.35 -2.03 3.52
C ALA A 108 -5.38 -2.33 2.41
N ASP A 109 -4.92 -2.65 1.21
CA ASP A 109 -5.77 -3.09 0.10
C ASP A 109 -6.57 -4.34 0.48
N ALA A 110 -5.90 -5.39 0.97
CA ALA A 110 -6.53 -6.65 1.36
C ALA A 110 -7.55 -6.48 2.51
N ALA A 111 -7.33 -5.56 3.44
CA ALA A 111 -8.26 -5.22 4.51
C ALA A 111 -9.41 -4.30 4.04
N GLY A 112 -9.42 -3.89 2.79
CA GLY A 112 -10.41 -2.96 2.23
C GLY A 112 -10.29 -1.55 2.81
N ALA A 113 -9.07 -1.08 3.07
CA ALA A 113 -8.82 0.30 3.43
C ALA A 113 -9.13 1.23 2.24
N HIS A 114 -9.53 2.46 2.54
CA HIS A 114 -9.92 3.45 1.55
C HIS A 114 -8.73 4.27 1.05
N ALA A 115 -7.63 4.29 1.77
CA ALA A 115 -6.37 4.92 1.37
C ALA A 115 -5.22 4.49 2.26
N VAL A 116 -3.99 4.73 1.75
CA VAL A 116 -2.76 4.76 2.56
C VAL A 116 -2.19 6.17 2.48
N VAL A 117 -1.76 6.73 3.61
CA VAL A 117 -1.07 8.02 3.67
C VAL A 117 0.38 7.80 4.07
N LEU A 118 1.32 8.20 3.22
CA LEU A 118 2.76 8.23 3.51
C LEU A 118 3.11 9.61 4.06
N ALA A 119 3.41 9.68 5.34
CA ALA A 119 3.66 10.95 6.04
C ALA A 119 5.16 11.19 6.29
N GLY A 120 5.57 12.45 6.22
CA GLY A 120 6.93 12.88 6.47
C GLY A 120 7.92 12.33 5.44
N ASP A 121 9.14 11.98 5.93
CA ASP A 121 10.24 11.46 5.10
C ASP A 121 10.06 9.95 4.82
N SER A 122 8.87 9.59 4.31
CA SER A 122 8.56 8.23 3.87
C SER A 122 9.05 7.99 2.45
N VAL A 123 9.30 6.71 2.11
CA VAL A 123 9.73 6.29 0.77
C VAL A 123 8.73 6.74 -0.31
N ASP A 124 9.25 7.07 -1.48
CA ASP A 124 8.40 7.44 -2.62
C ASP A 124 7.60 6.22 -3.13
N PRO A 125 6.27 6.31 -3.26
CA PRO A 125 5.45 5.21 -3.77
C PRO A 125 5.78 4.82 -5.22
N THR A 126 6.42 5.72 -6.00
CA THR A 126 6.88 5.43 -7.36
C THR A 126 8.22 4.68 -7.41
N ASN A 127 8.89 4.49 -6.28
CA ASN A 127 10.12 3.70 -6.20
C ASN A 127 9.84 2.27 -6.70
N PRO A 128 10.61 1.74 -7.68
CA PRO A 128 10.38 0.41 -8.26
C PRO A 128 10.30 -0.72 -7.21
N LYS A 129 11.08 -0.60 -6.12
CA LYS A 129 11.03 -1.58 -5.03
C LYS A 129 9.70 -1.54 -4.25
N VAL A 130 9.10 -0.36 -4.08
CA VAL A 130 7.76 -0.21 -3.49
C VAL A 130 6.72 -0.79 -4.44
N VAL A 131 6.74 -0.36 -5.72
CA VAL A 131 5.82 -0.84 -6.75
C VAL A 131 5.80 -2.37 -6.80
N ARG A 132 6.98 -2.99 -6.81
CA ARG A 132 7.11 -4.46 -6.81
C ARG A 132 6.57 -5.07 -5.51
N ALA A 133 6.89 -4.51 -4.34
CA ALA A 133 6.49 -5.05 -3.05
C ALA A 133 4.97 -4.98 -2.82
N THR A 134 4.27 -4.04 -3.45
CA THR A 134 2.81 -3.95 -3.39
C THR A 134 2.10 -5.05 -4.18
N THR A 135 2.80 -5.74 -5.10
CA THR A 135 2.24 -6.76 -6.00
C THR A 135 0.98 -6.30 -6.76
N GLY A 136 0.87 -4.99 -7.05
CA GLY A 136 -0.24 -4.39 -7.78
C GLY A 136 -1.23 -3.59 -6.94
N SER A 137 -1.29 -3.81 -5.62
CA SER A 137 -2.21 -3.08 -4.71
C SER A 137 -2.08 -1.55 -4.81
N LEU A 138 -0.92 -1.05 -5.26
CA LEU A 138 -0.69 0.37 -5.53
C LEU A 138 -1.68 0.98 -6.54
N PHE A 139 -2.29 0.16 -7.38
CA PHE A 139 -3.23 0.59 -8.42
C PHE A 139 -4.71 0.41 -8.01
N HIS A 140 -4.97 -0.13 -6.82
CA HIS A 140 -6.33 -0.40 -6.33
C HIS A 140 -6.87 0.67 -5.40
N LEU A 141 -5.99 1.31 -4.61
CA LEU A 141 -6.39 2.30 -3.61
C LEU A 141 -5.50 3.55 -3.69
N PRO A 142 -6.01 4.72 -3.27
CA PRO A 142 -5.21 5.94 -3.20
C PRO A 142 -4.01 5.80 -2.26
N VAL A 143 -2.83 6.25 -2.72
CA VAL A 143 -1.61 6.37 -1.89
C VAL A 143 -1.20 7.84 -1.85
N ILE A 144 -1.52 8.49 -0.76
CA ILE A 144 -1.41 9.94 -0.57
C ILE A 144 -0.08 10.25 0.11
N ARG A 145 0.59 11.34 -0.28
CA ARG A 145 1.75 11.87 0.44
C ARG A 145 1.33 13.07 1.27
N ALA A 146 1.71 13.07 2.55
CA ALA A 146 1.56 14.20 3.45
C ALA A 146 2.93 14.71 3.90
N ALA A 147 3.10 16.03 4.02
CA ALA A 147 4.38 16.63 4.39
C ALA A 147 4.82 16.24 5.82
N SER A 148 3.86 16.02 6.70
CA SER A 148 4.08 15.60 8.09
C SER A 148 2.99 14.64 8.56
N LEU A 149 3.21 13.98 9.72
CA LEU A 149 2.16 13.20 10.36
C LEU A 149 0.99 14.10 10.80
N ALA A 150 1.26 15.34 11.22
CA ALA A 150 0.21 16.28 11.59
C ALA A 150 -0.72 16.61 10.41
N ASP A 151 -0.16 16.79 9.21
CA ASP A 151 -0.96 17.01 7.99
C ASP A 151 -1.79 15.78 7.62
N ALA A 152 -1.22 14.57 7.76
CA ALA A 152 -1.94 13.32 7.53
C ALA A 152 -3.10 13.15 8.51
N VAL A 153 -2.86 13.43 9.79
CA VAL A 153 -3.91 13.39 10.83
C VAL A 153 -4.99 14.43 10.57
N ALA A 154 -4.63 15.66 10.19
CA ALA A 154 -5.60 16.70 9.84
C ALA A 154 -6.47 16.27 8.66
N LEU A 155 -5.88 15.65 7.63
CA LEU A 155 -6.60 15.13 6.46
C LEU A 155 -7.68 14.12 6.85
N VAL A 156 -7.34 13.11 7.66
CA VAL A 156 -8.32 12.07 8.04
C VAL A 156 -9.35 12.56 9.05
N ARG A 157 -8.96 13.46 9.97
CA ARG A 157 -9.89 14.07 10.93
C ARG A 157 -10.95 14.94 10.25
N ALA A 158 -10.60 15.60 9.15
CA ALA A 158 -11.56 16.36 8.34
C ALA A 158 -12.70 15.48 7.79
N THR A 159 -12.50 14.16 7.69
CA THR A 159 -13.53 13.19 7.28
C THR A 159 -14.29 12.55 8.46
N GLY A 160 -13.96 12.93 9.70
CA GLY A 160 -14.62 12.42 10.92
C GLY A 160 -14.04 11.10 11.45
N MET A 161 -12.86 10.70 11.02
CA MET A 161 -12.19 9.48 11.49
C MET A 161 -11.57 9.68 12.88
N VAL A 162 -11.56 8.59 13.66
CA VAL A 162 -10.75 8.48 14.89
C VAL A 162 -9.35 8.06 14.49
N VAL A 163 -8.34 8.64 15.13
CA VAL A 163 -6.92 8.34 14.87
C VAL A 163 -6.37 7.46 15.98
N LEU A 164 -5.94 6.25 15.64
CA LEU A 164 -5.34 5.29 16.56
C LEU A 164 -3.86 5.07 16.18
N ALA A 165 -2.94 5.22 17.14
CA ALA A 165 -1.54 4.89 16.93
C ALA A 165 -1.24 3.48 17.42
N SER A 166 -0.60 2.67 16.57
CA SER A 166 -0.10 1.34 16.97
C SER A 166 1.32 1.47 17.51
N ASP A 167 1.48 1.34 18.83
CA ASP A 167 2.77 1.44 19.50
C ASP A 167 2.83 0.56 20.75
N VAL A 168 4.01 0.04 21.09
CA VAL A 168 4.25 -0.83 22.25
C VAL A 168 4.00 -0.11 23.59
N SER A 169 4.11 1.22 23.62
CA SER A 169 3.84 2.06 24.80
C SER A 169 2.35 2.26 25.08
N GLY A 170 1.46 1.74 24.22
CA GLY A 170 0.03 1.91 24.34
C GLY A 170 -0.54 1.42 25.67
N THR A 171 -1.40 2.24 26.27
CA THR A 171 -2.13 1.89 27.50
C THR A 171 -3.36 1.04 27.22
N SER A 172 -3.94 1.15 26.01
CA SER A 172 -5.02 0.30 25.53
C SER A 172 -4.44 -0.91 24.79
N GLU A 173 -5.04 -2.08 24.98
CA GLU A 173 -4.59 -3.32 24.34
C GLU A 173 -5.62 -3.79 23.31
N LEU A 174 -5.19 -4.03 22.07
CA LEU A 174 -6.06 -4.46 20.98
C LEU A 174 -6.78 -5.77 21.32
N GLY A 175 -8.12 -5.79 21.15
CA GLY A 175 -8.95 -6.96 21.43
C GLY A 175 -9.18 -7.25 22.92
N ARG A 176 -8.89 -6.31 23.81
CA ARG A 176 -9.18 -6.41 25.25
C ARG A 176 -10.23 -5.40 25.70
N GLU A 177 -10.74 -5.61 26.90
CA GLU A 177 -11.64 -4.66 27.54
C GLU A 177 -10.98 -3.28 27.68
N GLY A 178 -11.70 -2.21 27.34
CA GLY A 178 -11.16 -0.85 27.30
C GLY A 178 -10.41 -0.50 25.99
N ALA A 179 -10.33 -1.42 25.01
CA ALA A 179 -9.85 -1.08 23.68
C ALA A 179 -10.77 -0.06 22.98
N PRO A 180 -10.22 0.77 22.06
CA PRO A 180 -11.05 1.68 21.26
C PRO A 180 -12.12 0.92 20.46
N ASP A 181 -13.25 1.59 20.23
CA ASP A 181 -14.34 1.09 19.40
C ASP A 181 -13.93 1.09 17.92
N LEU A 182 -13.67 -0.07 17.37
CA LEU A 182 -13.25 -0.27 15.98
C LEU A 182 -14.44 -0.31 14.98
N GLN A 183 -15.69 -0.20 15.44
CA GLN A 183 -16.85 -0.02 14.57
C GLN A 183 -16.95 1.41 14.01
N ARG A 184 -16.16 2.33 14.55
CA ARG A 184 -16.06 3.71 14.09
C ARG A 184 -15.07 3.82 12.92
N PRO A 185 -15.28 4.79 12.00
CA PRO A 185 -14.28 5.15 10.99
C PRO A 185 -12.92 5.43 11.65
N THR A 186 -11.89 4.67 11.25
CA THR A 186 -10.60 4.65 11.94
C THR A 186 -9.42 4.85 10.98
N ALA A 187 -8.51 5.72 11.35
CA ALA A 187 -7.19 5.85 10.73
C ALA A 187 -6.13 5.30 11.70
N TRP A 188 -5.40 4.28 11.27
CA TRP A 188 -4.30 3.70 12.02
C TRP A 188 -2.97 4.35 11.64
N VAL A 189 -2.20 4.78 12.64
CA VAL A 189 -0.85 5.32 12.48
C VAL A 189 0.16 4.25 12.85
N PHE A 190 1.12 4.02 11.96
CA PHE A 190 2.26 3.12 12.14
C PHE A 190 3.54 3.93 12.00
N GLY A 191 4.46 3.77 12.95
CA GLY A 191 5.72 4.49 13.01
C GLY A 191 6.84 3.82 12.21
N ASN A 192 8.00 4.47 12.23
CA ASN A 192 9.22 3.95 11.63
C ASN A 192 9.67 2.64 12.29
N GLU A 193 10.30 1.78 11.49
CA GLU A 193 10.71 0.43 11.91
C GLU A 193 11.82 0.44 12.98
N ALA A 194 12.65 1.49 13.02
CA ALA A 194 13.80 1.56 13.91
C ALA A 194 13.52 2.27 15.23
N TRP A 195 12.69 3.34 15.21
CA TRP A 195 12.45 4.17 16.41
C TRP A 195 10.96 4.35 16.75
N GLY A 196 10.05 3.75 15.99
CA GLY A 196 8.62 3.85 16.25
C GLY A 196 8.05 5.25 16.00
N LEU A 197 7.16 5.69 16.86
CA LEU A 197 6.58 7.02 16.90
C LEU A 197 7.18 7.82 18.07
N SER A 198 7.52 9.09 17.83
CA SER A 198 7.96 10.00 18.89
C SER A 198 6.80 10.35 19.83
N GLY A 199 7.11 10.87 21.02
CA GLY A 199 6.06 11.32 21.97
C GLY A 199 5.15 12.40 21.38
N GLU A 200 5.69 13.28 20.55
CA GLU A 200 4.92 14.31 19.83
C GLU A 200 3.99 13.69 18.78
N GLU A 201 4.45 12.67 18.06
CA GLU A 201 3.63 11.94 17.08
C GLU A 201 2.52 11.12 17.76
N LEU A 202 2.82 10.46 18.89
CA LEU A 202 1.82 9.74 19.69
C LEU A 202 0.73 10.68 20.24
N ALA A 203 1.09 11.91 20.62
CA ALA A 203 0.14 12.91 21.09
C ALA A 203 -0.86 13.39 20.01
N LEU A 204 -0.59 13.13 18.73
CA LEU A 204 -1.54 13.41 17.65
C LEU A 204 -2.67 12.38 17.56
N ALA A 205 -2.52 11.20 18.15
CA ALA A 205 -3.54 10.16 18.12
C ALA A 205 -4.58 10.36 19.23
N ASP A 206 -5.81 9.92 18.98
CA ASP A 206 -6.88 9.92 19.98
C ASP A 206 -6.68 8.80 21.01
N SER A 207 -5.99 7.74 20.63
CA SER A 207 -5.56 6.66 21.52
C SER A 207 -4.32 5.96 20.98
N VAL A 208 -3.44 5.52 21.90
CA VAL A 208 -2.29 4.68 21.60
C VAL A 208 -2.63 3.25 21.99
N VAL A 209 -2.56 2.34 21.04
CA VAL A 209 -3.00 0.94 21.16
C VAL A 209 -1.81 0.02 20.95
N ARG A 210 -1.57 -0.85 21.92
CA ARG A 210 -0.57 -1.92 21.74
C ARG A 210 -1.21 -3.20 21.24
N ILE A 211 -0.49 -3.91 20.38
CA ILE A 211 -0.82 -5.28 20.00
C ILE A 211 -0.26 -6.21 21.09
N PRO A 212 -1.07 -7.11 21.69
CA PRO A 212 -0.56 -8.02 22.71
C PRO A 212 0.47 -8.98 22.12
N ILE A 213 1.62 -9.09 22.79
CA ILE A 213 2.67 -10.05 22.47
C ILE A 213 2.61 -11.18 23.51
N PHE A 214 2.39 -12.42 23.06
CA PHE A 214 2.27 -13.59 23.95
C PHE A 214 3.55 -14.41 24.03
N GLY A 215 4.54 -14.10 23.22
CA GLY A 215 5.84 -14.75 23.18
C GLY A 215 6.96 -13.85 23.72
N ALA A 216 8.19 -14.15 23.31
CA ALA A 216 9.40 -13.43 23.72
C ALA A 216 9.83 -12.31 22.76
N ALA A 217 9.06 -12.02 21.71
CA ALA A 217 9.35 -10.92 20.79
C ALA A 217 9.06 -9.58 21.47
N GLU A 218 9.87 -8.57 21.18
CA GLU A 218 9.69 -7.20 21.71
C GLU A 218 8.65 -6.41 20.91
N SER A 219 8.55 -6.68 19.62
CA SER A 219 7.65 -5.98 18.68
C SER A 219 7.34 -6.85 17.47
N LEU A 220 6.40 -6.39 16.63
CA LEU A 220 6.09 -6.96 15.33
C LEU A 220 6.72 -6.10 14.22
N ASN A 221 7.05 -6.75 13.10
CA ASN A 221 7.35 -6.03 11.87
C ASN A 221 6.18 -5.12 11.50
N LEU A 222 6.46 -3.96 10.89
CA LEU A 222 5.47 -2.94 10.52
C LEU A 222 4.32 -3.52 9.68
N GLY A 223 4.61 -4.28 8.63
CA GLY A 223 3.57 -4.90 7.81
C GLY A 223 2.70 -5.89 8.60
N THR A 224 3.30 -6.62 9.54
CA THR A 224 2.57 -7.54 10.44
C THR A 224 1.68 -6.76 11.42
N ALA A 225 2.19 -5.71 12.03
CA ALA A 225 1.40 -4.83 12.90
C ALA A 225 0.23 -4.20 12.15
N ALA A 226 0.49 -3.71 10.93
CA ALA A 226 -0.55 -3.18 10.05
C ALA A 226 -1.62 -4.23 9.74
N ALA A 227 -1.22 -5.49 9.45
CA ALA A 227 -2.17 -6.58 9.20
C ALA A 227 -3.10 -6.81 10.40
N VAL A 228 -2.55 -6.90 11.59
CA VAL A 228 -3.35 -7.14 12.80
C VAL A 228 -4.34 -6.00 13.06
N CYS A 229 -3.88 -4.74 13.03
CA CYS A 229 -4.71 -3.58 13.32
C CYS A 229 -5.79 -3.34 12.25
N LEU A 230 -5.40 -3.40 10.96
CA LEU A 230 -6.33 -3.14 9.86
C LEU A 230 -7.40 -4.23 9.75
N TYR A 231 -7.03 -5.50 9.91
CA TYR A 231 -8.02 -6.59 9.92
C TYR A 231 -8.92 -6.57 11.15
N ALA A 232 -8.41 -6.20 12.33
CA ALA A 232 -9.27 -6.00 13.49
C ALA A 232 -10.37 -4.95 13.23
N SER A 233 -10.00 -3.82 12.62
CA SER A 233 -10.97 -2.81 12.20
C SER A 233 -11.87 -3.29 11.05
N ALA A 234 -11.32 -3.99 10.05
CA ALA A 234 -12.09 -4.49 8.91
C ALA A 234 -13.21 -5.44 9.35
N TRP A 235 -12.92 -6.37 10.29
CA TRP A 235 -13.92 -7.27 10.86
C TRP A 235 -14.97 -6.54 11.71
N ALA A 236 -14.55 -5.55 12.50
CA ALA A 236 -15.48 -4.76 13.30
C ALA A 236 -16.43 -3.88 12.45
N LEU A 237 -15.93 -3.37 11.31
CA LEU A 237 -16.71 -2.56 10.37
C LEU A 237 -17.64 -3.39 9.47
N ARG A 238 -17.40 -4.71 9.33
CA ARG A 238 -18.12 -5.62 8.42
C ARG A 238 -18.47 -6.93 9.14
N PRO A 239 -19.29 -6.89 10.20
CA PRO A 239 -19.56 -8.07 11.04
C PRO A 239 -20.26 -9.24 10.28
N ASP A 240 -20.89 -8.94 9.16
CA ASP A 240 -21.71 -9.91 8.38
C ASP A 240 -21.04 -10.35 7.06
N SER A 241 -19.74 -10.04 6.86
CA SER A 241 -19.00 -10.38 5.62
C SER A 241 -18.12 -11.61 5.76
#